data_8b4285fd6a3d1c21d0e40ccaaef4b327
#
_entry.id   8b4285fd6a3d1c21d0e40ccaaef4b327
#
_cell.length_a   1.000
_cell.length_b   1.000
_cell.length_c   1.000
_cell.angle_alpha   90.00
_cell.angle_beta   90.00
_cell.angle_gamma   90.00
#
_symmetry.space_group_name_H-M   'P 1'
#
loop_
_entity.id
_entity.type
_entity.pdbx_description
1 polymer ?
#
loop_
_entity_poly.entity_id
_entity_poly.type
_entity_poly.pdbx_seq_one_letter_code
_entity_poly.pdbx_strand_id
1 'polypeptide(L)'
;MSDLTIPPTDHEDEDVMPQPDSQKPYEEAAADVVKHQLRGMYRSWFLDYASYVILERAVPHIEDGLKPVQRRILHSMKTLDDGRFNKVANIVGNTMQYHPHGDASINDALVQLGQKDLLVETQGNWGNILTGASAAAGRYIEARLSPFALETLFNPKITEWTLSYDGRKKEPVVLPSKFPLLLFQGVEGIAVGLSSKILPHNFNEIIDAAIAHLKGEEFTLYPDFVTGGFIDVSRYLSLIHI
;
A
#
# COMPACT_ATOMS: atom_id res chain seq x y z
N MET A 1 40.55 -0.06 -20.88
CA MET A 1 40.15 1.14 -21.64
C MET A 1 39.42 0.63 -22.86
N SER A 2 38.10 0.53 -22.79
CA SER A 2 37.22 0.18 -23.91
C SER A 2 36.06 1.15 -23.86
N ASP A 3 36.04 2.02 -24.86
CA ASP A 3 35.04 3.05 -25.08
C ASP A 3 33.63 2.44 -25.23
N LEU A 4 32.74 2.79 -24.34
CA LEU A 4 31.30 2.60 -24.49
C LEU A 4 30.74 3.89 -25.13
N THR A 5 30.69 3.90 -26.44
CA THR A 5 29.93 4.91 -27.21
C THR A 5 28.45 4.63 -27.07
N ILE A 6 27.75 5.55 -26.41
CA ILE A 6 26.29 5.61 -26.36
C ILE A 6 25.82 6.13 -27.75
N PRO A 7 24.87 5.45 -28.42
CA PRO A 7 24.30 5.98 -29.65
C PRO A 7 23.48 7.24 -29.37
N PRO A 8 23.42 8.22 -30.30
CA PRO A 8 22.64 9.42 -30.13
C PRO A 8 21.14 9.11 -30.12
N THR A 9 20.45 9.63 -29.13
CA THR A 9 19.01 9.64 -29.07
C THR A 9 18.49 10.62 -30.12
N ASP A 10 17.93 10.11 -31.20
CA ASP A 10 17.13 10.92 -32.13
C ASP A 10 15.84 11.33 -31.43
N HIS A 11 15.86 12.50 -30.84
CA HIS A 11 14.68 13.27 -30.45
C HIS A 11 14.56 14.44 -31.40
N GLU A 12 13.79 14.26 -32.44
CA GLU A 12 13.14 15.32 -33.19
C GLU A 12 12.03 14.70 -34.04
N ASP A 13 10.97 14.22 -33.41
CA ASP A 13 9.65 14.25 -34.01
C ASP A 13 8.96 15.51 -33.48
N GLU A 14 9.29 16.65 -34.11
CA GLU A 14 8.41 17.81 -34.10
C GLU A 14 7.07 17.35 -34.73
N ASP A 15 6.02 17.26 -33.87
CA ASP A 15 4.64 17.14 -34.29
C ASP A 15 4.28 18.35 -35.19
N VAL A 16 4.67 18.29 -36.46
CA VAL A 16 4.20 19.21 -37.49
C VAL A 16 2.72 18.94 -37.67
N MET A 17 1.90 19.78 -37.06
CA MET A 17 0.47 19.81 -37.29
C MET A 17 0.21 19.81 -38.81
N PRO A 18 -0.47 18.79 -39.37
CA PRO A 18 -0.79 18.78 -40.78
C PRO A 18 -1.69 19.97 -41.06
N GLN A 19 -1.25 20.82 -42.01
CA GLN A 19 -2.07 21.93 -42.50
C GLN A 19 -3.37 21.35 -43.07
N PRO A 20 -4.53 21.90 -42.73
CA PRO A 20 -5.79 21.35 -43.18
C PRO A 20 -5.87 21.50 -44.71
N ASP A 21 -6.03 20.37 -45.38
CA ASP A 21 -6.30 20.34 -46.83
C ASP A 21 -7.59 21.13 -47.08
N SER A 22 -7.48 22.22 -47.85
CA SER A 22 -8.54 23.20 -48.04
C SER A 22 -9.77 22.69 -48.81
N GLN A 23 -9.81 21.37 -49.09
CA GLN A 23 -10.89 20.73 -49.82
C GLN A 23 -11.65 19.66 -49.02
N LYS A 24 -11.25 19.38 -47.73
CA LYS A 24 -12.02 18.46 -46.90
C LYS A 24 -13.17 19.18 -46.18
N PRO A 25 -14.36 18.59 -46.10
CA PRO A 25 -15.43 19.14 -45.31
C PRO A 25 -14.97 19.38 -43.86
N TYR A 26 -15.31 20.54 -43.29
CA TYR A 26 -14.91 20.97 -41.94
C TYR A 26 -15.24 19.91 -40.86
N GLU A 27 -16.34 19.16 -41.04
CA GLU A 27 -16.77 18.10 -40.15
C GLU A 27 -15.83 16.89 -40.14
N GLU A 28 -15.21 16.50 -41.27
CA GLU A 28 -14.27 15.38 -41.33
C GLU A 28 -12.93 15.72 -40.66
N ALA A 29 -12.44 16.95 -40.87
CA ALA A 29 -11.20 17.43 -40.25
C ALA A 29 -11.39 17.55 -38.70
N ALA A 30 -12.54 18.07 -38.27
CA ALA A 30 -12.86 18.14 -36.82
C ALA A 30 -13.04 16.76 -36.18
N ALA A 31 -13.61 15.78 -36.89
CA ALA A 31 -13.77 14.43 -36.41
C ALA A 31 -12.42 13.69 -36.24
N ASP A 32 -11.47 13.94 -37.14
CA ASP A 32 -10.13 13.35 -37.05
C ASP A 32 -9.30 13.98 -35.92
N VAL A 33 -9.35 15.29 -35.74
CA VAL A 33 -8.71 16.00 -34.62
C VAL A 33 -9.24 15.51 -33.28
N VAL A 34 -10.58 15.35 -33.17
CA VAL A 34 -11.21 14.83 -31.95
C VAL A 34 -10.79 13.37 -31.66
N LYS A 35 -10.70 12.52 -32.68
CA LYS A 35 -10.25 11.13 -32.50
C LYS A 35 -8.79 11.05 -32.04
N HIS A 36 -7.89 11.87 -32.57
CA HIS A 36 -6.49 11.89 -32.14
C HIS A 36 -6.33 12.40 -30.70
N GLN A 37 -7.02 13.46 -30.33
CA GLN A 37 -6.97 14.00 -28.97
C GLN A 37 -7.53 13.00 -27.95
N LEU A 38 -8.68 12.39 -28.20
CA LEU A 38 -9.28 11.39 -27.31
C LEU A 38 -8.36 10.17 -27.10
N ARG A 39 -7.72 9.67 -28.13
CA ARG A 39 -6.83 8.51 -28.02
C ARG A 39 -5.57 8.84 -27.21
N GLY A 40 -4.97 10.00 -27.40
CA GLY A 40 -3.82 10.47 -26.61
C GLY A 40 -4.19 10.66 -25.14
N MET A 41 -5.29 11.36 -24.87
CA MET A 41 -5.81 11.59 -23.52
C MET A 41 -6.15 10.27 -22.82
N TYR A 42 -6.82 9.34 -23.51
CA TYR A 42 -7.17 8.04 -22.93
C TYR A 42 -5.94 7.23 -22.54
N ARG A 43 -4.90 7.23 -23.38
CA ARG A 43 -3.64 6.55 -23.09
C ARG A 43 -2.92 7.18 -21.90
N SER A 44 -2.76 8.49 -21.88
CA SER A 44 -2.10 9.22 -20.79
C SER A 44 -2.85 9.01 -19.47
N TRP A 45 -4.15 9.29 -19.43
CA TRP A 45 -4.94 9.13 -18.20
C TRP A 45 -5.02 7.69 -17.69
N PHE A 46 -5.04 6.71 -18.61
CA PHE A 46 -5.00 5.31 -18.20
C PHE A 46 -3.67 4.95 -17.54
N LEU A 47 -2.55 5.39 -18.10
CA LEU A 47 -1.23 5.14 -17.53
C LEU A 47 -1.06 5.85 -16.19
N ASP A 48 -1.50 7.10 -16.08
CA ASP A 48 -1.44 7.86 -14.82
C ASP A 48 -2.29 7.19 -13.74
N TYR A 49 -3.51 6.78 -14.09
CA TYR A 49 -4.39 6.07 -13.16
C TYR A 49 -3.82 4.70 -12.77
N ALA A 50 -3.31 3.93 -13.72
CA ALA A 50 -2.71 2.63 -13.44
C ALA A 50 -1.49 2.76 -12.50
N SER A 51 -0.59 3.71 -12.77
CA SER A 51 0.56 4.01 -11.92
C SER A 51 0.11 4.41 -10.51
N TYR A 52 -0.89 5.29 -10.41
CA TYR A 52 -1.45 5.69 -9.12
C TYR A 52 -2.01 4.51 -8.33
N VAL A 53 -2.80 3.62 -8.98
CA VAL A 53 -3.36 2.44 -8.29
C VAL A 53 -2.28 1.47 -7.83
N ILE A 54 -1.21 1.31 -8.60
CA ILE A 54 -0.08 0.46 -8.22
C ILE A 54 0.67 1.05 -7.03
N LEU A 55 1.13 2.29 -7.14
CA LEU A 55 2.06 2.89 -6.20
C LEU A 55 1.37 3.42 -4.93
N GLU A 56 0.16 3.98 -5.07
CA GLU A 56 -0.49 4.73 -3.99
C GLU A 56 -1.70 4.02 -3.37
N ARG A 57 -1.99 2.76 -3.78
CA ARG A 57 -3.19 2.07 -3.26
C ARG A 57 -3.00 0.58 -3.00
N ALA A 58 -2.59 -0.19 -4.01
CA ALA A 58 -2.77 -1.64 -3.98
C ALA A 58 -1.56 -2.40 -3.46
N VAL A 59 -0.34 -1.95 -3.78
CA VAL A 59 0.88 -2.69 -3.49
C VAL A 59 1.47 -2.24 -2.16
N PRO A 60 1.77 -3.17 -1.22
CA PRO A 60 2.45 -2.84 0.03
C PRO A 60 3.94 -2.56 -0.24
N HIS A 61 4.56 -1.75 0.61
CA HIS A 61 6.01 -1.57 0.57
C HIS A 61 6.71 -2.72 1.31
N ILE A 62 7.87 -3.15 0.80
CA ILE A 62 8.58 -4.30 1.36
C ILE A 62 9.14 -4.03 2.77
N GLU A 63 9.54 -2.81 3.08
CA GLU A 63 10.18 -2.46 4.34
C GLU A 63 9.21 -2.39 5.52
N ASP A 64 7.93 -2.09 5.27
CA ASP A 64 6.93 -1.99 6.33
C ASP A 64 5.71 -2.92 6.14
N GLY A 65 5.59 -3.57 4.99
CA GLY A 65 4.47 -4.45 4.70
C GLY A 65 3.11 -3.74 4.62
N LEU A 66 3.11 -2.40 4.53
CA LEU A 66 1.91 -1.58 4.62
C LEU A 66 1.51 -1.00 3.26
N LYS A 67 0.21 -0.96 3.02
CA LYS A 67 -0.36 -0.13 1.95
C LYS A 67 -0.34 1.34 2.38
N PRO A 68 -0.33 2.29 1.45
CA PRO A 68 -0.30 3.73 1.78
C PRO A 68 -1.38 4.16 2.78
N VAL A 69 -2.63 3.69 2.63
CA VAL A 69 -3.70 4.00 3.58
C VAL A 69 -3.41 3.50 5.00
N GLN A 70 -2.84 2.30 5.13
CA GLN A 70 -2.50 1.71 6.44
C GLN A 70 -1.37 2.51 7.12
N ARG A 71 -0.36 2.90 6.36
CA ARG A 71 0.75 3.73 6.85
C ARG A 71 0.27 5.08 7.32
N ARG A 72 -0.62 5.74 6.56
CA ARG A 72 -1.25 7.02 6.92
C ARG A 72 -2.12 6.91 8.17
N ILE A 73 -2.84 5.79 8.36
CA ILE A 73 -3.59 5.50 9.58
C ILE A 73 -2.65 5.41 10.79
N LEU A 74 -1.61 4.59 10.72
CA LEU A 74 -0.66 4.41 11.83
C LEU A 74 0.09 5.72 12.15
N HIS A 75 0.46 6.49 11.12
CA HIS A 75 1.03 7.83 11.31
C HIS A 75 0.04 8.78 12.01
N SER A 76 -1.22 8.79 11.58
CA SER A 76 -2.29 9.57 12.22
C SER A 76 -2.48 9.16 13.68
N MET A 77 -2.52 7.86 13.97
CA MET A 77 -2.60 7.36 15.34
C MET A 77 -1.40 7.81 16.17
N LYS A 78 -0.18 7.84 15.59
CA LYS A 78 1.02 8.33 16.28
C LYS A 78 0.95 9.81 16.60
N THR A 79 0.34 10.62 15.74
CA THR A 79 0.15 12.06 16.00
C THR A 79 -0.90 12.34 17.10
N LEU A 80 -1.83 11.41 17.30
CA LEU A 80 -2.86 11.48 18.35
C LEU A 80 -2.47 10.76 19.63
N ASP A 81 -1.31 10.08 19.65
CA ASP A 81 -0.90 9.19 20.72
C ASP A 81 -0.60 9.96 22.03
N ASP A 82 -1.47 9.79 23.00
CA ASP A 82 -1.32 10.24 24.40
C ASP A 82 -1.39 9.07 25.40
N GLY A 83 -1.27 7.83 24.88
CA GLY A 83 -1.37 6.59 25.66
C GLY A 83 -2.80 6.10 25.91
N ARG A 84 -3.82 6.90 25.57
CA ARG A 84 -5.24 6.53 25.74
C ARG A 84 -5.86 6.01 24.46
N PHE A 85 -6.98 5.31 24.61
CA PHE A 85 -7.79 4.90 23.46
C PHE A 85 -8.48 6.12 22.83
N ASN A 86 -8.45 6.18 21.51
CA ASN A 86 -9.14 7.18 20.71
C ASN A 86 -10.30 6.56 19.93
N LYS A 87 -11.41 7.27 19.78
CA LYS A 87 -12.50 6.84 18.91
C LYS A 87 -12.01 6.63 17.48
N VAL A 88 -12.38 5.52 16.87
CA VAL A 88 -12.04 5.24 15.47
C VAL A 88 -12.47 6.39 14.54
N ALA A 89 -13.64 6.98 14.78
CA ALA A 89 -14.10 8.14 14.01
C ALA A 89 -13.12 9.32 14.07
N ASN A 90 -12.47 9.58 15.22
CA ASN A 90 -11.48 10.64 15.36
C ASN A 90 -10.18 10.31 14.61
N ILE A 91 -9.74 9.03 14.68
CA ILE A 91 -8.56 8.57 13.95
C ILE A 91 -8.81 8.69 12.44
N VAL A 92 -9.97 8.26 11.95
CA VAL A 92 -10.38 8.37 10.55
C VAL A 92 -10.36 9.83 10.11
N GLY A 93 -11.01 10.73 10.86
CA GLY A 93 -11.02 12.17 10.56
C GLY A 93 -9.62 12.78 10.52
N ASN A 94 -8.73 12.39 11.46
CA ASN A 94 -7.35 12.86 11.42
C ASN A 94 -6.56 12.27 10.24
N THR A 95 -6.85 11.05 9.82
CA THR A 95 -6.19 10.40 8.67
C THR A 95 -6.54 11.07 7.34
N MET A 96 -7.72 11.65 7.21
CA MET A 96 -8.15 12.37 6.00
C MET A 96 -7.25 13.55 5.64
N GLN A 97 -6.45 14.06 6.57
CA GLN A 97 -5.44 15.09 6.31
C GLN A 97 -4.27 14.58 5.46
N TYR A 98 -4.08 13.28 5.39
CA TYR A 98 -3.02 12.61 4.64
C TYR A 98 -3.57 11.78 3.48
N HIS A 99 -4.82 11.32 3.57
CA HIS A 99 -5.42 10.39 2.61
C HIS A 99 -6.63 11.03 1.92
N PRO A 100 -6.52 11.45 0.64
CA PRO A 100 -7.56 12.19 -0.07
C PRO A 100 -8.68 11.29 -0.61
N HIS A 101 -9.17 10.35 0.19
CA HIS A 101 -10.23 9.41 -0.17
C HIS A 101 -11.31 9.38 0.92
N GLY A 102 -12.45 8.73 0.62
CA GLY A 102 -13.58 8.68 1.54
C GLY A 102 -13.27 8.01 2.87
N ASP A 103 -13.91 8.48 3.92
CA ASP A 103 -13.80 8.02 5.32
C ASP A 103 -14.10 6.52 5.47
N ALA A 104 -15.03 5.98 4.69
CA ALA A 104 -15.37 4.57 4.71
C ALA A 104 -14.16 3.67 4.42
N SER A 105 -13.35 4.02 3.41
CA SER A 105 -12.16 3.25 3.05
C SER A 105 -11.08 3.27 4.14
N ILE A 106 -10.94 4.39 4.85
CA ILE A 106 -10.03 4.54 5.98
C ILE A 106 -10.53 3.71 7.18
N ASN A 107 -11.84 3.79 7.45
CA ASN A 107 -12.47 3.02 8.53
C ASN A 107 -12.28 1.51 8.31
N ASP A 108 -12.55 1.01 7.12
CA ASP A 108 -12.40 -0.41 6.77
C ASP A 108 -10.95 -0.87 6.89
N ALA A 109 -10.00 -0.07 6.43
CA ALA A 109 -8.57 -0.36 6.58
C ALA A 109 -8.13 -0.39 8.05
N LEU A 110 -8.62 0.53 8.88
CA LEU A 110 -8.35 0.54 10.32
C LEU A 110 -8.96 -0.67 11.02
N VAL A 111 -10.19 -1.06 10.67
CA VAL A 111 -10.83 -2.27 11.19
C VAL A 111 -10.00 -3.52 10.85
N GLN A 112 -9.54 -3.65 9.62
CA GLN A 112 -8.67 -4.76 9.20
C GLN A 112 -7.34 -4.78 9.96
N LEU A 113 -6.73 -3.63 10.22
CA LEU A 113 -5.52 -3.54 11.04
C LEU A 113 -5.78 -3.96 12.50
N GLY A 114 -6.89 -3.52 13.08
CA GLY A 114 -7.28 -3.86 14.45
C GLY A 114 -7.60 -5.36 14.62
N GLN A 115 -8.24 -5.97 13.64
CA GLN A 115 -8.57 -7.41 13.67
C GLN A 115 -7.33 -8.33 13.62
N LYS A 116 -6.17 -7.82 13.19
CA LYS A 116 -4.89 -8.56 13.21
C LYS A 116 -4.21 -8.58 14.59
N ASP A 117 -4.68 -7.76 15.53
CA ASP A 117 -4.25 -7.70 16.93
C ASP A 117 -2.73 -7.64 17.16
N LEU A 118 -2.01 -6.93 16.31
CA LEU A 118 -0.56 -6.74 16.43
C LEU A 118 -0.17 -5.27 16.60
N LEU A 119 -0.53 -4.43 15.62
CA LEU A 119 -0.10 -3.03 15.57
C LEU A 119 -1.06 -2.09 16.30
N VAL A 120 -2.31 -2.51 16.44
CA VAL A 120 -3.40 -1.72 17.00
C VAL A 120 -4.07 -2.48 18.12
N GLU A 121 -4.07 -1.92 19.32
CA GLU A 121 -4.91 -2.39 20.42
C GLU A 121 -6.33 -1.85 20.23
N THR A 122 -7.30 -2.70 20.46
CA THR A 122 -8.70 -2.44 20.14
C THR A 122 -9.60 -2.51 21.37
N GLN A 123 -10.62 -1.66 21.42
CA GLN A 123 -11.65 -1.68 22.44
C GLN A 123 -13.05 -1.56 21.82
N GLY A 124 -13.97 -2.40 22.27
CA GLY A 124 -15.33 -2.49 21.72
C GLY A 124 -15.51 -3.67 20.75
N ASN A 125 -16.56 -3.63 19.95
CA ASN A 125 -16.87 -4.69 18.98
C ASN A 125 -16.21 -4.41 17.61
N TRP A 126 -15.10 -5.07 17.35
CA TRP A 126 -14.34 -4.97 16.08
C TRP A 126 -14.73 -6.06 15.07
N GLY A 127 -15.85 -6.73 15.27
CA GLY A 127 -16.25 -7.87 14.46
C GLY A 127 -15.50 -9.15 14.82
N ASN A 128 -15.65 -10.17 13.99
CA ASN A 128 -14.99 -11.45 14.21
C ASN A 128 -14.68 -12.11 12.86
N ILE A 129 -13.41 -12.33 12.58
CA ILE A 129 -12.94 -12.92 11.32
C ILE A 129 -13.35 -14.38 11.13
N LEU A 130 -13.58 -15.11 12.24
CA LEU A 130 -13.99 -16.52 12.17
C LEU A 130 -15.48 -16.68 11.83
N THR A 131 -16.32 -15.76 12.32
CA THR A 131 -17.78 -15.80 12.09
C THR A 131 -18.24 -14.90 10.95
N GLY A 132 -17.37 -14.02 10.47
CA GLY A 132 -17.74 -12.99 9.48
C GLY A 132 -18.57 -11.84 10.05
N ALA A 133 -18.69 -11.73 11.39
CA ALA A 133 -19.43 -10.64 12.02
C ALA A 133 -18.76 -9.29 11.75
N SER A 134 -19.53 -8.29 11.36
CA SER A 134 -19.04 -6.95 11.08
C SER A 134 -18.67 -6.17 12.35
N ALA A 135 -17.71 -5.25 12.24
CA ALA A 135 -17.39 -4.32 13.29
C ALA A 135 -18.52 -3.31 13.54
N ALA A 136 -18.60 -2.81 14.75
CA ALA A 136 -19.49 -1.68 15.07
C ALA A 136 -19.02 -0.40 14.38
N ALA A 137 -19.91 0.59 14.26
CA ALA A 137 -19.56 1.88 13.67
C ALA A 137 -18.42 2.57 14.45
N GLY A 138 -17.53 3.26 13.73
CA GLY A 138 -16.32 3.88 14.28
C GLY A 138 -16.52 4.87 15.44
N ARG A 139 -17.76 5.36 15.65
CA ARG A 139 -18.13 6.19 16.81
C ARG A 139 -18.24 5.40 18.12
N TYR A 140 -18.38 4.08 18.07
CA TYR A 140 -18.55 3.22 19.25
C TYR A 140 -17.28 2.46 19.65
N ILE A 141 -16.40 2.22 18.70
CA ILE A 141 -15.17 1.47 18.90
C ILE A 141 -13.96 2.41 19.06
N GLU A 142 -12.96 1.94 19.76
CA GLU A 142 -11.77 2.72 20.10
C GLU A 142 -10.50 1.93 19.78
N ALA A 143 -9.44 2.67 19.49
CA ALA A 143 -8.14 2.11 19.16
C ALA A 143 -6.99 2.96 19.71
N ARG A 144 -5.85 2.31 19.94
CA ARG A 144 -4.56 2.95 20.17
C ARG A 144 -3.43 2.12 19.56
N LEU A 145 -2.27 2.71 19.40
CA LEU A 145 -1.08 1.95 18.97
C LEU A 145 -0.66 0.97 20.05
N SER A 146 -0.29 -0.24 19.62
CA SER A 146 0.29 -1.22 20.54
C SER A 146 1.72 -0.82 20.94
N PRO A 147 2.23 -1.24 22.11
CA PRO A 147 3.63 -1.07 22.47
C PRO A 147 4.59 -1.63 21.41
N PHE A 148 4.22 -2.76 20.80
CA PHE A 148 4.96 -3.38 19.71
C PHE A 148 5.06 -2.44 18.49
N ALA A 149 3.95 -1.83 18.05
CA ALA A 149 3.96 -0.88 16.94
C ALA A 149 4.84 0.34 17.24
N LEU A 150 4.74 0.88 18.45
CA LEU A 150 5.52 2.04 18.88
C LEU A 150 7.03 1.77 18.85
N GLU A 151 7.45 0.56 19.21
CA GLU A 151 8.86 0.17 19.22
C GLU A 151 9.38 -0.21 17.84
N THR A 152 8.57 -0.87 17.01
CA THR A 152 9.03 -1.49 15.77
C THR A 152 8.94 -0.59 14.56
N LEU A 153 7.95 0.34 14.49
CA LEU A 153 7.67 1.13 13.30
C LEU A 153 8.15 2.59 13.37
N PHE A 154 8.16 3.18 14.56
CA PHE A 154 8.38 4.63 14.68
C PHE A 154 9.81 4.97 15.07
N ASN A 155 10.71 4.95 14.08
CA ASN A 155 12.09 5.40 14.28
C ASN A 155 12.37 6.64 13.41
N PRO A 156 12.34 7.85 14.00
CA PRO A 156 12.49 9.10 13.25
C PRO A 156 13.87 9.27 12.59
N LYS A 157 14.86 8.48 12.98
CA LYS A 157 16.22 8.57 12.41
C LYS A 157 16.36 7.92 11.03
N ILE A 158 15.47 6.97 10.70
CA ILE A 158 15.49 6.22 9.45
C ILE A 158 14.23 6.43 8.61
N THR A 159 13.25 7.17 9.14
CA THR A 159 12.01 7.48 8.43
C THR A 159 12.25 8.62 7.44
N GLU A 160 11.94 8.38 6.18
CA GLU A 160 11.88 9.42 5.14
C GLU A 160 10.52 10.10 5.15
N TRP A 161 10.52 11.42 4.95
CA TRP A 161 9.33 12.25 5.04
C TRP A 161 9.04 12.97 3.73
N THR A 162 7.78 12.98 3.33
CA THR A 162 7.27 13.75 2.20
C THR A 162 6.16 14.70 2.65
N LEU A 163 5.74 15.60 1.78
CA LEU A 163 4.57 16.44 2.04
C LEU A 163 3.28 15.66 1.75
N SER A 164 2.25 15.90 2.56
CA SER A 164 0.89 15.43 2.30
C SER A 164 0.36 15.97 0.97
N TYR A 165 -0.69 15.37 0.45
CA TYR A 165 -1.29 15.74 -0.84
C TYR A 165 -1.66 17.22 -0.97
N ASP A 166 -1.97 17.89 0.16
CA ASP A 166 -2.28 19.33 0.23
C ASP A 166 -1.07 20.22 0.58
N GLY A 167 0.12 19.61 0.77
CA GLY A 167 1.36 20.30 1.09
C GLY A 167 1.44 20.88 2.51
N ARG A 168 0.45 20.69 3.36
CA ARG A 168 0.36 21.33 4.69
C ARG A 168 1.07 20.58 5.79
N LYS A 169 1.18 19.26 5.66
CA LYS A 169 1.75 18.37 6.66
C LYS A 169 2.82 17.47 6.07
N LYS A 170 3.60 16.84 6.92
CA LYS A 170 4.52 15.79 6.51
C LYS A 170 3.94 14.43 6.82
N GLU A 171 4.10 13.50 5.91
CA GLU A 171 3.78 12.08 6.08
C GLU A 171 5.00 11.21 5.81
N PRO A 172 5.12 10.02 6.43
CA PRO A 172 6.23 9.11 6.16
C PRO A 172 6.06 8.48 4.78
N VAL A 173 7.15 8.43 4.00
CA VAL A 173 7.19 7.68 2.74
C VAL A 173 7.07 6.19 3.05
N VAL A 174 7.86 5.72 4.01
CA VAL A 174 7.86 4.35 4.54
C VAL A 174 8.09 4.41 6.05
N LEU A 175 7.58 3.43 6.79
CA LEU A 175 7.88 3.21 8.21
C LEU A 175 8.75 1.95 8.34
N PRO A 176 10.09 2.05 8.15
CA PRO A 176 10.96 0.89 8.14
C PRO A 176 10.81 0.08 9.43
N SER A 177 10.30 -1.15 9.28
CA SER A 177 9.98 -2.00 10.42
C SER A 177 11.20 -2.80 10.89
N LYS A 178 11.36 -2.95 12.19
CA LYS A 178 12.36 -3.86 12.80
C LYS A 178 11.95 -5.34 12.72
N PHE A 179 10.74 -5.62 12.25
CA PHE A 179 10.16 -6.96 12.14
C PHE A 179 9.59 -7.16 10.73
N PRO A 180 9.67 -8.35 10.12
CA PRO A 180 9.16 -8.61 8.77
C PRO A 180 7.62 -8.64 8.72
N LEU A 181 7.00 -7.47 8.90
CA LEU A 181 5.53 -7.31 8.96
C LEU A 181 4.82 -7.82 7.72
N LEU A 182 5.44 -7.70 6.55
CA LEU A 182 4.87 -8.17 5.29
C LEU A 182 4.53 -9.67 5.34
N LEU A 183 5.42 -10.48 5.91
CA LEU A 183 5.22 -11.92 6.05
C LEU A 183 4.18 -12.26 7.11
N PHE A 184 4.19 -11.55 8.26
CA PHE A 184 3.22 -11.80 9.32
C PHE A 184 1.80 -11.43 8.89
N GLN A 185 1.63 -10.24 8.34
CA GLN A 185 0.30 -9.75 8.00
C GLN A 185 -0.32 -10.46 6.80
N GLY A 186 0.52 -10.93 5.89
CA GLY A 186 0.07 -11.30 4.57
C GLY A 186 -0.58 -10.10 3.86
N VAL A 187 -0.56 -10.04 2.58
CA VAL A 187 -1.16 -8.96 1.81
C VAL A 187 -1.74 -9.49 0.52
N GLU A 188 -2.94 -9.05 0.21
CA GLU A 188 -3.52 -9.20 -1.11
C GLU A 188 -3.82 -7.81 -1.67
N GLY A 189 -3.33 -7.53 -2.87
CA GLY A 189 -3.53 -6.26 -3.56
C GLY A 189 -3.79 -6.47 -5.04
N ILE A 190 -4.90 -5.94 -5.53
CA ILE A 190 -5.27 -5.99 -6.95
C ILE A 190 -5.09 -4.58 -7.50
N ALA A 191 -4.19 -4.45 -8.48
CA ALA A 191 -3.93 -3.22 -9.19
C ALA A 191 -4.32 -3.33 -10.67
N VAL A 192 -3.94 -2.37 -11.48
CA VAL A 192 -4.14 -2.42 -12.93
C VAL A 192 -2.98 -3.15 -13.58
N GLY A 193 -3.25 -4.27 -14.21
CA GLY A 193 -2.25 -5.09 -14.91
C GLY A 193 -1.37 -5.97 -14.03
N LEU A 194 -1.44 -5.84 -12.70
CA LEU A 194 -0.73 -6.69 -11.77
C LEU A 194 -1.50 -6.89 -10.45
N SER A 195 -1.17 -7.96 -9.74
CA SER A 195 -1.66 -8.23 -8.39
C SER A 195 -0.54 -8.80 -7.54
N SER A 196 -0.61 -8.55 -6.24
CA SER A 196 0.27 -9.15 -5.25
C SER A 196 -0.55 -10.01 -4.29
N LYS A 197 -0.02 -11.18 -3.94
CA LYS A 197 -0.62 -12.07 -2.94
C LYS A 197 0.49 -12.72 -2.11
N ILE A 198 0.61 -12.29 -0.88
CA ILE A 198 1.54 -12.82 0.10
C ILE A 198 0.71 -13.41 1.24
N LEU A 199 0.90 -14.70 1.51
CA LEU A 199 0.17 -15.39 2.56
C LEU A 199 0.75 -15.02 3.93
N PRO A 200 -0.08 -14.98 5.00
CA PRO A 200 0.41 -14.72 6.35
C PRO A 200 1.21 -15.92 6.88
N HIS A 201 2.08 -15.65 7.86
CA HIS A 201 2.91 -16.65 8.53
C HIS A 201 2.85 -16.47 10.05
N ASN A 202 3.23 -17.50 10.78
CA ASN A 202 3.29 -17.47 12.23
C ASN A 202 4.36 -16.51 12.75
N PHE A 203 4.01 -15.70 13.75
CA PHE A 203 4.89 -14.69 14.32
C PHE A 203 6.20 -15.27 14.87
N ASN A 204 6.11 -16.38 15.65
CA ASN A 204 7.28 -17.00 16.26
C ASN A 204 8.18 -17.65 15.21
N GLU A 205 7.57 -18.32 14.21
CA GLU A 205 8.32 -18.96 13.12
C GLU A 205 9.06 -17.91 12.26
N ILE A 206 8.48 -16.72 12.05
CA ILE A 206 9.16 -15.62 11.35
C ILE A 206 10.40 -15.16 12.13
N ILE A 207 10.30 -15.05 13.47
CA ILE A 207 11.45 -14.66 14.30
C ILE A 207 12.53 -15.72 14.23
N ASP A 208 12.17 -16.99 14.36
CA ASP A 208 13.11 -18.11 14.30
C ASP A 208 13.80 -18.16 12.92
N ALA A 209 13.03 -17.99 11.84
CA ALA A 209 13.56 -17.92 10.48
C ALA A 209 14.50 -16.72 10.29
N ALA A 210 14.15 -15.54 10.85
CA ALA A 210 15.02 -14.37 10.79
C ALA A 210 16.33 -14.58 11.54
N ILE A 211 16.29 -15.23 12.70
CA ILE A 211 17.49 -15.58 13.47
C ILE A 211 18.38 -16.59 12.70
N ALA A 212 17.77 -17.64 12.12
CA ALA A 212 18.47 -18.61 11.30
C ALA A 212 19.12 -17.95 10.08
N HIS A 213 18.39 -17.08 9.38
CA HIS A 213 18.93 -16.33 8.25
C HIS A 213 20.17 -15.49 8.62
N LEU A 214 20.09 -14.76 9.74
CA LEU A 214 21.20 -13.94 10.22
C LEU A 214 22.43 -14.76 10.63
N LYS A 215 22.25 -16.03 11.02
CA LYS A 215 23.32 -16.97 11.32
C LYS A 215 23.86 -17.69 10.09
N GLY A 216 23.21 -17.56 8.93
CA GLY A 216 23.52 -18.31 7.72
C GLY A 216 23.10 -19.78 7.77
N GLU A 217 22.12 -20.10 8.60
CA GLU A 217 21.51 -21.42 8.72
C GLU A 217 20.36 -21.59 7.73
N GLU A 218 20.10 -22.80 7.26
CA GLU A 218 18.93 -23.10 6.44
C GLU A 218 17.66 -23.05 7.30
N PHE A 219 16.59 -22.52 6.74
CA PHE A 219 15.28 -22.48 7.37
C PHE A 219 14.16 -22.71 6.35
N THR A 220 13.01 -23.13 6.85
CA THR A 220 11.81 -23.29 6.05
C THR A 220 10.69 -22.55 6.75
N LEU A 221 9.92 -21.74 6.00
CA LEU A 221 8.80 -20.98 6.52
C LEU A 221 7.56 -21.28 5.68
N TYR A 222 6.50 -21.74 6.32
CA TYR A 222 5.23 -22.07 5.68
C TYR A 222 4.14 -21.07 6.08
N PRO A 223 3.18 -20.81 5.19
CA PRO A 223 2.03 -20.01 5.51
C PRO A 223 1.24 -20.58 6.69
N ASP A 224 0.80 -19.69 7.58
CA ASP A 224 -0.07 -20.02 8.70
C ASP A 224 -1.24 -19.02 8.74
N PHE A 225 -2.44 -19.51 9.07
CA PHE A 225 -3.67 -18.74 9.04
C PHE A 225 -4.30 -18.69 10.42
N VAL A 226 -4.68 -17.50 10.87
CA VAL A 226 -5.37 -17.27 12.15
C VAL A 226 -6.66 -18.09 12.25
N THR A 227 -7.29 -18.38 11.12
CA THR A 227 -8.50 -19.22 11.05
C THR A 227 -8.23 -20.71 11.19
N GLY A 228 -6.96 -21.12 11.23
CA GLY A 228 -6.54 -22.50 11.21
C GLY A 228 -6.74 -23.17 9.85
N GLY A 229 -6.44 -24.47 9.76
CA GLY A 229 -6.62 -25.26 8.55
C GLY A 229 -5.44 -26.20 8.29
N PHE A 230 -5.52 -26.90 7.15
CA PHE A 230 -4.43 -27.73 6.63
C PHE A 230 -4.00 -27.18 5.28
N ILE A 231 -2.69 -27.12 5.04
CA ILE A 231 -2.11 -26.72 3.76
C ILE A 231 -1.24 -27.83 3.20
N ASP A 232 -1.41 -28.14 1.91
CA ASP A 232 -0.47 -28.98 1.17
C ASP A 232 0.67 -28.12 0.64
N VAL A 233 1.83 -28.26 1.25
CA VAL A 233 3.05 -27.52 0.89
C VAL A 233 3.95 -28.24 -0.11
N SER A 234 3.57 -29.41 -0.62
CA SER A 234 4.40 -30.23 -1.51
C SER A 234 4.81 -29.52 -2.81
N ARG A 235 4.04 -28.50 -3.22
CA ARG A 235 4.31 -27.64 -4.41
C ARG A 235 4.46 -26.16 -4.05
N TYR A 236 4.58 -25.84 -2.78
CA TYR A 236 4.72 -24.46 -2.33
C TYR A 236 6.16 -23.98 -2.54
N LEU A 237 6.31 -22.98 -3.38
CA LEU A 237 7.57 -22.24 -3.53
C LEU A 237 7.46 -20.97 -2.68
N SER A 238 8.17 -20.96 -1.56
CA SER A 238 8.26 -19.77 -0.72
C SER A 238 8.99 -18.66 -1.47
N LEU A 239 8.51 -17.41 -1.36
CA LEU A 239 9.19 -16.22 -1.86
C LEU A 239 10.60 -16.03 -1.26
N ILE A 240 10.90 -16.73 -0.17
CA ILE A 240 12.20 -16.69 0.52
C ILE A 240 13.26 -17.56 -0.19
N HIS A 241 12.83 -18.43 -1.11
CA HIS A 241 13.71 -19.33 -1.86
C HIS A 241 13.90 -18.93 -3.34
N ILE A 242 13.52 -17.71 -3.74
CA ILE A 242 13.74 -17.17 -5.09
C ILE A 242 14.97 -16.26 -5.09
#